data_313659b039332bf1f788b710f5ef431e
#
_entry.id   313659b039332bf1f788b710f5ef431e
#
_cell.length_a   1.000
_cell.length_b   1.000
_cell.length_c   1.000
_cell.angle_alpha   90.00
_cell.angle_beta   90.00
_cell.angle_gamma   90.00
#
_symmetry.space_group_name_H-M   'P 1'
#
loop_
_entity.id
_entity.type
_entity.pdbx_description
1 polymer ?
#
loop_
_entity_poly.entity_id
_entity_poly.type
_entity_poly.pdbx_seq_one_letter_code
_entity_poly.pdbx_strand_id
1 'polypeptide(L)' 'MPRVREVMTSDPATASPSMSVVEAAKEMIQKEKGPLPVVEGSRVVAMVTDRDIIARVVAAGQDPSGLRVSDIATRTW' A
#
# COMPACT_ATOMS: atom_id res chain seq x y z
N MET A 1 -19.32 23.62 4.21
CA MET A 1 -18.98 23.10 3.99
C MET A 1 -18.42 22.08 4.55
N PRO A 2 -18.60 21.33 4.71
CA PRO A 2 -18.11 20.16 5.28
C PRO A 2 -17.02 19.52 4.57
N ARG A 3 -16.63 20.13 3.53
CA ARG A 3 -15.61 19.56 2.74
C ARG A 3 -14.36 19.40 3.47
N VAL A 4 -13.98 20.36 4.26
CA VAL A 4 -12.76 20.31 5.02
C VAL A 4 -12.80 19.16 5.98
N ARG A 5 -13.92 18.99 6.62
CA ARG A 5 -14.04 17.92 7.55
C ARG A 5 -13.95 16.58 6.88
N GLU A 6 -14.51 16.47 5.73
CA GLU A 6 -14.44 15.23 5.01
C GLU A 6 -13.02 14.86 4.66
N VAL A 7 -12.26 15.86 4.27
CA VAL A 7 -10.87 15.61 3.97
C VAL A 7 -10.14 15.13 5.19
N MET A 8 -10.43 15.74 6.33
CA MET A 8 -9.72 15.40 7.54
C MET A 8 -10.09 14.04 8.06
N THR A 9 -11.26 13.56 7.71
CA THR A 9 -11.68 12.24 8.15
C THR A 9 -11.48 11.19 7.07
N SER A 10 -10.79 11.55 6.00
CA SER A 10 -10.55 10.59 4.95
C SER A 10 -9.74 9.43 5.47
N ASP A 11 -9.85 8.33 4.79
CA ASP A 11 -9.16 7.12 5.17
C ASP A 11 -7.67 7.33 5.20
N PRO A 12 -7.00 6.81 6.19
CA PRO A 12 -5.55 6.82 6.17
C PRO A 12 -5.06 5.94 5.02
N ALA A 13 -3.87 6.25 4.53
CA ALA A 13 -3.27 5.46 3.48
C ALA A 13 -2.78 4.15 4.08
N THR A 14 -3.45 3.06 3.78
CA THR A 14 -3.09 1.74 4.29
C THR A 14 -3.26 0.72 3.18
N ALA A 15 -2.75 -0.48 3.43
CA ALA A 15 -2.92 -1.61 2.54
C ALA A 15 -3.31 -2.82 3.36
N SER A 16 -3.79 -3.86 2.69
CA SER A 16 -4.04 -5.13 3.34
C SER A 16 -3.16 -6.18 2.66
N PRO A 17 -2.88 -7.31 3.34
CA PRO A 17 -2.04 -8.35 2.74
C PRO A 17 -2.61 -8.90 1.44
N SER A 18 -3.93 -8.96 1.32
CA SER A 18 -4.56 -9.53 0.14
C SER A 18 -4.79 -8.52 -0.97
N MET A 19 -4.53 -7.25 -0.71
CA MET A 19 -4.67 -6.20 -1.71
C MET A 19 -3.68 -6.45 -2.84
N SER A 20 -4.09 -6.17 -4.07
CA SER A 20 -3.16 -6.32 -5.19
C SER A 20 -2.11 -5.22 -5.16
N VAL A 21 -0.97 -5.49 -5.75
CA VAL A 21 0.10 -4.50 -5.84
C VAL A 21 -0.37 -3.29 -6.65
N VAL A 22 -1.21 -3.53 -7.66
CA VAL A 22 -1.75 -2.42 -8.46
C VAL A 22 -2.59 -1.50 -7.59
N GLU A 23 -3.44 -2.07 -6.73
CA GLU A 23 -4.27 -1.26 -5.83
C GLU A 23 -3.41 -0.49 -4.85
N ALA A 24 -2.36 -1.12 -4.33
CA ALA A 24 -1.46 -0.43 -3.41
C ALA A 24 -0.77 0.74 -4.10
N ALA A 25 -0.34 0.53 -5.35
CA ALA A 25 0.30 1.60 -6.11
C ALA A 25 -0.67 2.77 -6.32
N LYS A 26 -1.93 2.46 -6.63
CA LYS A 26 -2.93 3.51 -6.80
C LYS A 26 -3.15 4.28 -5.50
N GLU A 27 -3.16 3.57 -4.39
CA GLU A 27 -3.33 4.20 -3.09
C GLU A 27 -2.18 5.16 -2.81
N MET A 28 -0.96 4.75 -3.11
CA MET A 28 0.21 5.60 -2.92
C MET A 28 0.09 6.88 -3.74
N ILE A 29 -0.34 6.76 -4.98
CA ILE A 29 -0.46 7.91 -5.87
C ILE A 29 -1.57 8.84 -5.39
N GLN A 30 -2.72 8.29 -5.06
CA GLN A 30 -3.87 9.09 -4.64
C GLN A 30 -3.62 9.82 -3.33
N LYS A 31 -2.95 9.17 -2.41
CA LYS A 31 -2.71 9.75 -1.08
C LYS A 31 -1.36 10.45 -1.01
N GLU A 32 -0.59 10.41 -2.09
CA GLU A 32 0.74 11.02 -2.14
C GLU A 32 1.63 10.50 -1.02
N LYS A 33 1.63 9.19 -0.86
CA LYS A 33 2.42 8.51 0.17
C LYS A 33 3.26 7.43 -0.46
N GLY A 34 4.53 7.33 -0.07
CA GLY A 34 5.37 6.23 -0.47
C GLY A 34 5.16 4.99 0.39
N PRO A 35 5.27 5.12 1.73
CA PRO A 35 5.09 3.95 2.59
C PRO A 35 3.63 3.78 2.99
N LEU A 36 3.17 2.53 2.94
CA LEU A 36 1.84 2.18 3.41
C LEU A 36 1.97 1.12 4.48
N PRO A 37 1.39 1.32 5.66
CA PRO A 37 1.30 0.22 6.62
C PRO A 37 0.35 -0.84 6.10
N VAL A 38 0.74 -2.07 6.21
CA VAL A 38 -0.08 -3.21 5.83
C VAL A 38 -0.80 -3.67 7.09
N VAL A 39 -2.12 -3.57 7.06
CA VAL A 39 -2.94 -3.80 8.24
C VAL A 39 -3.76 -5.06 8.07
N GLU A 40 -3.74 -5.88 9.08
CA GLU A 40 -4.57 -7.07 9.11
C GLU A 40 -5.35 -7.05 10.41
N GLY A 41 -6.67 -6.95 10.30
CA GLY A 41 -7.49 -6.71 11.47
C GLY A 41 -7.18 -5.33 12.02
N SER A 42 -6.75 -5.26 13.26
CA SER A 42 -6.38 -4.00 13.88
C SER A 42 -4.88 -3.86 14.08
N ARG A 43 -4.08 -4.69 13.40
CA ARG A 43 -2.64 -4.74 13.61
C ARG A 43 -1.90 -4.40 12.33
N VAL A 44 -0.80 -3.67 12.48
CA VAL A 44 0.12 -3.46 11.38
C VAL A 44 1.06 -4.66 11.34
N VAL A 45 1.05 -5.39 10.24
CA VAL A 45 1.83 -6.61 10.12
C VAL A 45 3.03 -6.46 9.21
N ALA A 46 3.06 -5.39 8.42
CA ALA A 46 4.16 -5.18 7.47
C ALA A 46 4.12 -3.75 6.98
N MET A 47 5.11 -3.38 6.19
CA MET A 47 5.13 -2.12 5.47
C MET A 47 5.38 -2.41 4.01
N VAL A 48 4.73 -1.66 3.13
CA VAL A 48 5.01 -1.73 1.71
C VAL A 48 5.31 -0.31 1.23
N THR A 49 6.35 -0.17 0.44
CA THR A 49 6.77 1.15 -0.05
C THR A 49 6.80 1.15 -1.56
N ASP A 50 6.86 2.35 -2.12
CA ASP A 50 7.04 2.51 -3.55
C ASP A 50 8.37 1.87 -3.97
N ARG A 51 9.38 1.92 -3.11
CA ARG A 51 10.64 1.26 -3.40
C ARG A 51 10.48 -0.25 -3.50
N ASP A 52 9.65 -0.84 -2.64
CA ASP A 52 9.36 -2.27 -2.72
C ASP A 52 8.77 -2.62 -4.06
N ILE A 53 7.86 -1.79 -4.56
CA ILE A 53 7.22 -2.04 -5.85
C ILE A 53 8.25 -1.92 -6.96
N ILE A 54 9.08 -0.90 -6.91
CA ILE A 54 10.10 -0.72 -7.93
C ILE A 54 11.08 -1.90 -7.92
N ALA A 55 11.58 -2.26 -6.74
CA ALA A 55 12.62 -3.26 -6.63
C ALA A 55 12.11 -4.68 -6.87
N ARG A 56 10.94 -4.98 -6.33
CA ARG A 56 10.47 -6.37 -6.30
C ARG A 56 9.46 -6.69 -7.38
N VAL A 57 8.96 -5.69 -8.06
CA VAL A 57 8.00 -5.87 -9.14
C VAL A 57 8.61 -5.42 -10.45
N VAL A 58 8.91 -4.13 -10.55
CA VAL A 58 9.37 -3.57 -11.82
C VAL A 58 10.76 -4.07 -12.17
N ALA A 59 11.72 -3.91 -11.26
CA ALA A 59 13.09 -4.34 -11.54
C ALA A 59 13.20 -5.86 -11.64
N ALA A 60 12.33 -6.57 -10.96
CA ALA A 60 12.35 -8.03 -11.00
C ALA A 60 11.58 -8.60 -12.20
N GLY A 61 10.97 -7.72 -13.00
CA GLY A 61 10.26 -8.17 -14.20
C GLY A 61 8.96 -8.90 -13.90
N GLN A 62 8.36 -8.65 -12.75
CA GLN A 62 7.13 -9.31 -12.37
C GLN A 62 5.92 -8.54 -12.88
N ASP A 63 4.82 -9.26 -13.07
CA ASP A 63 3.56 -8.64 -13.47
C ASP A 63 2.84 -8.18 -12.21
N PRO A 64 2.66 -6.86 -12.01
CA PRO A 64 2.04 -6.37 -10.79
C PRO A 64 0.59 -6.83 -10.64
N SER A 65 -0.10 -7.14 -11.73
CA SER A 65 -1.49 -7.55 -11.62
C SER A 65 -1.64 -8.94 -11.02
N GLY A 66 -0.56 -9.72 -11.01
CA GLY A 66 -0.58 -11.06 -10.43
C GLY A 66 -0.02 -11.13 -9.03
N LEU A 67 0.36 -10.00 -8.45
CA LEU A 67 1.00 -10.00 -7.14
C LEU A 67 0.11 -9.32 -6.12
N ARG A 68 0.23 -9.79 -4.89
CA ARG A 68 -0.44 -9.18 -3.76
C ARG A 68 0.58 -8.48 -2.87
N VAL A 69 0.07 -7.58 -2.06
CA VAL A 69 0.93 -6.83 -1.14
C VAL A 69 1.74 -7.78 -0.27
N SER A 70 1.14 -8.89 0.17
CA SER A 70 1.85 -9.84 1.00
C SER A 70 3.06 -10.45 0.30
N ASP A 71 3.11 -10.42 -1.03
CA ASP A 71 4.23 -10.98 -1.77
C ASP A 71 5.46 -10.10 -1.72
N ILE A 72 5.28 -8.81 -1.52
CA ILE A 72 6.39 -7.87 -1.64
C ILE A 72 6.62 -7.02 -0.40
N ALA A 73 5.69 -7.01 0.55
CA ALA A 73 5.82 -6.16 1.72
C ALA A 73 6.89 -6.70 2.66
N THR A 74 7.50 -5.79 3.42
CA THR A 74 8.51 -6.14 4.41
C THR A 74 7.83 -6.23 5.76
N ARG A 75 8.00 -7.36 6.42
CA ARG A 75 7.39 -7.58 7.72
C ARG A 75 8.03 -6.67 8.76
N THR A 76 7.23 -6.31 9.74
CA THR A 76 7.70 -5.36 10.76
C THR A 76 8.37 -6.04 11.94
N TRP A 77 8.45 -7.36 11.96
CA TRP A 77 9.13 -8.07 13.05
C TRP A 77 10.26 -8.93 12.58
#